data_647269d75181e3a5cc20e541845f8cb1
#
_entry.id   647269d75181e3a5cc20e541845f8cb1
#
_cell.length_a   1.000
_cell.length_b   1.000
_cell.length_c   1.000
_cell.angle_alpha   90.00
_cell.angle_beta   90.00
_cell.angle_gamma   90.00
#
_symmetry.space_group_name_H-M   'P 1'
#
loop_
_entity.id
_entity.type
_entity.pdbx_description
1 polymer ?
#
loop_
_entity_poly.entity_id
_entity_poly.type
_entity_poly.pdbx_seq_one_letter_code
_entity_poly.pdbx_strand_id
1 'polypeptide(L)'
;MTKEQLKAQVIANIDANKERIIAIGEQIFVNPELGFKELKTSKLVKDTLDELCIPHEDNLAITGVKGNLKGRKSDIRVMVMGELDA
;
A
#
# COMPACT_ATOMS: atom_id res chain seq x y z
N MET A 1 6.62 -2.36 24.98
CA MET A 1 5.38 -2.92 24.42
C MET A 1 5.60 -4.39 24.10
N THR A 2 4.72 -5.25 24.59
CA THR A 2 4.81 -6.69 24.32
C THR A 2 4.33 -7.00 22.89
N LYS A 3 4.66 -8.21 22.40
CA LYS A 3 4.20 -8.68 21.10
C LYS A 3 2.67 -8.69 21.02
N GLU A 4 2.00 -9.11 22.09
CA GLU A 4 0.54 -9.16 22.13
C GLU A 4 -0.08 -7.76 22.13
N GLN A 5 0.52 -6.81 22.83
CA GLN A 5 0.09 -5.42 22.82
C GLN A 5 0.28 -4.81 21.44
N LEU A 6 1.39 -5.10 20.76
CA LEU A 6 1.68 -4.62 19.42
C LEU A 6 0.67 -5.16 18.40
N LYS A 7 0.35 -6.46 18.50
CA LYS A 7 -0.67 -7.08 17.63
C LYS A 7 -2.04 -6.43 17.82
N ALA A 8 -2.43 -6.19 19.08
CA ALA A 8 -3.70 -5.56 19.40
C ALA A 8 -3.77 -4.15 18.81
N GLN A 9 -2.69 -3.40 18.87
CA GLN A 9 -2.62 -2.05 18.30
C GLN A 9 -2.72 -2.09 16.78
N VAL A 10 -2.06 -3.04 16.12
CA VAL A 10 -2.16 -3.21 14.66
C VAL A 10 -3.60 -3.51 14.25
N ILE A 11 -4.27 -4.43 14.93
CA ILE A 11 -5.66 -4.78 14.65
C ILE A 11 -6.57 -3.55 14.84
N ALA A 12 -6.39 -2.81 15.94
CA ALA A 12 -7.18 -1.61 16.20
C ALA A 12 -6.99 -0.56 15.11
N ASN A 13 -5.77 -0.38 14.61
CA ASN A 13 -5.49 0.57 13.53
C ASN A 13 -6.10 0.13 12.21
N ILE A 14 -6.08 -1.17 11.91
CA ILE A 14 -6.74 -1.71 10.72
C ILE A 14 -8.25 -1.46 10.80
N ASP A 15 -8.86 -1.75 11.93
CA ASP A 15 -10.29 -1.52 12.14
C ASP A 15 -10.65 -0.03 12.02
N ALA A 16 -9.81 0.86 12.54
CA ALA A 16 -10.01 2.30 12.44
C ALA A 16 -9.94 2.82 11.00
N ASN A 17 -9.19 2.13 10.12
CA ASN A 17 -9.04 2.50 8.71
C ASN A 17 -9.82 1.59 7.76
N LYS A 18 -10.69 0.75 8.29
CA LYS A 18 -11.42 -0.27 7.53
C LYS A 18 -12.17 0.30 6.32
N GLU A 19 -12.92 1.36 6.50
CA GLU A 19 -13.72 1.94 5.42
C GLU A 19 -12.84 2.44 4.28
N ARG A 20 -11.72 3.07 4.61
CA ARG A 20 -10.77 3.56 3.62
C ARG A 20 -10.11 2.42 2.86
N ILE A 21 -9.72 1.35 3.56
CA ILE A 21 -9.10 0.16 2.93
C ILE A 21 -10.08 -0.48 1.96
N ILE A 22 -11.34 -0.65 2.38
CA ILE A 22 -12.39 -1.22 1.53
C ILE A 22 -12.67 -0.32 0.33
N ALA A 23 -12.72 0.99 0.51
CA ALA A 23 -12.96 1.95 -0.57
C ALA A 23 -11.86 1.87 -1.65
N ILE A 24 -10.61 1.73 -1.25
CA ILE A 24 -9.50 1.54 -2.20
C ILE A 24 -9.69 0.23 -2.99
N GLY A 25 -10.01 -0.86 -2.31
CA GLY A 25 -10.27 -2.14 -2.96
C GLY A 25 -11.43 -2.10 -3.93
N GLU A 26 -12.53 -1.44 -3.56
CA GLU A 26 -13.69 -1.27 -4.43
C GLU A 26 -13.38 -0.42 -5.66
N GLN A 27 -12.58 0.64 -5.50
CA GLN A 27 -12.17 1.49 -6.61
C GLN A 27 -11.38 0.71 -7.64
N ILE A 28 -10.48 -0.17 -7.21
CA ILE A 28 -9.73 -1.05 -8.10
C ILE A 28 -10.66 -2.07 -8.75
N PHE A 29 -11.59 -2.63 -7.99
CA PHE A 29 -12.54 -3.65 -8.46
C PHE A 29 -13.42 -3.14 -9.59
N VAL A 30 -13.90 -1.90 -9.52
CA VAL A 30 -14.77 -1.32 -10.56
C VAL A 30 -14.01 -0.74 -11.75
N ASN A 31 -12.68 -0.63 -11.65
CA ASN A 31 -11.81 -0.12 -12.71
C ASN A 31 -10.64 -1.09 -12.96
N PRO A 32 -10.92 -2.37 -13.32
CA PRO A 32 -9.84 -3.33 -13.52
C PRO A 32 -8.99 -2.95 -14.73
N GLU A 33 -7.68 -3.16 -14.62
CA GLU A 33 -6.71 -2.85 -15.67
C GLU A 33 -5.79 -4.03 -15.91
N LEU A 34 -5.39 -4.22 -17.17
CA LEU A 34 -4.51 -5.33 -17.57
C LEU A 34 -3.05 -5.02 -17.23
N GLY A 35 -2.22 -6.07 -17.20
CA GLY A 35 -0.80 -5.95 -16.94
C GLY A 35 -0.11 -4.94 -17.86
N PHE A 36 0.78 -4.12 -17.31
CA PHE A 36 1.49 -3.01 -17.95
C PHE A 36 0.59 -1.86 -18.41
N LYS A 37 -0.72 -1.94 -18.14
CA LYS A 37 -1.69 -0.88 -18.48
C LYS A 37 -2.46 -0.41 -17.24
N GLU A 38 -1.94 -0.68 -16.04
CA GLU A 38 -2.55 -0.33 -14.77
C GLU A 38 -2.32 1.15 -14.41
N LEU A 39 -2.72 2.06 -15.32
CA LEU A 39 -2.43 3.49 -15.16
C LEU A 39 -3.21 4.11 -14.01
N LYS A 40 -4.50 3.81 -13.90
CA LYS A 40 -5.35 4.34 -12.83
C LYS A 40 -5.02 3.70 -11.49
N THR A 41 -4.77 2.40 -11.48
CA THR A 41 -4.41 1.67 -10.27
C THR A 41 -3.06 2.13 -9.75
N SER A 42 -2.08 2.31 -10.63
CA SER A 42 -0.77 2.85 -10.27
C SER A 42 -0.89 4.27 -9.69
N LYS A 43 -1.72 5.12 -10.31
CA LYS A 43 -1.97 6.47 -9.80
C LYS A 43 -2.60 6.44 -8.42
N LEU A 44 -3.57 5.57 -8.19
CA LEU A 44 -4.20 5.40 -6.88
C LEU A 44 -3.18 5.01 -5.81
N VAL A 45 -2.27 4.09 -6.12
CA VAL A 45 -1.21 3.69 -5.20
C VAL A 45 -0.28 4.87 -4.89
N LYS A 46 0.18 5.59 -5.92
CA LYS A 46 1.06 6.76 -5.75
C LYS A 46 0.39 7.83 -4.90
N ASP A 47 -0.85 8.17 -5.20
CA ASP A 47 -1.59 9.20 -4.47
C ASP A 47 -1.79 8.79 -3.01
N THR A 48 -2.07 7.51 -2.75
CA THR A 48 -2.23 7.00 -1.39
C THR A 48 -0.92 7.07 -0.61
N LEU A 49 0.20 6.70 -1.22
CA LEU A 49 1.51 6.80 -0.59
C LEU A 49 1.87 8.27 -0.31
N ASP A 50 1.54 9.18 -1.22
CA ASP A 50 1.75 10.62 -1.01
C ASP A 50 0.93 11.14 0.17
N GLU A 51 -0.33 10.74 0.28
CA GLU A 51 -1.17 11.10 1.42
C GLU A 51 -0.58 10.62 2.74
N LEU A 52 0.02 9.44 2.74
CA LEU A 52 0.63 8.84 3.93
C LEU A 52 2.06 9.34 4.16
N CYS A 53 2.55 10.25 3.32
CA CYS A 53 3.91 10.78 3.38
C CYS A 53 4.98 9.69 3.29
N ILE A 54 4.73 8.65 2.49
CA ILE A 54 5.65 7.55 2.26
C ILE A 54 6.42 7.82 0.97
N PRO A 55 7.75 7.96 1.00
CA PRO A 55 8.55 8.10 -0.22
C PRO A 55 8.41 6.88 -1.11
N HIS A 56 8.34 7.10 -2.42
CA HIS A 56 8.18 5.99 -3.37
C HIS A 56 8.94 6.24 -4.68
N GLU A 57 9.26 5.13 -5.34
CA GLU A 57 9.80 5.11 -6.69
C GLU A 57 8.70 4.66 -7.64
N ASP A 58 8.58 5.34 -8.78
CA ASP A 58 7.48 5.12 -9.72
C ASP A 58 7.96 4.55 -11.04
N ASN A 59 7.03 4.12 -11.86
CA ASN A 59 7.26 3.65 -13.22
C ASN A 59 8.26 2.48 -13.30
N LEU A 60 8.33 1.68 -12.25
CA LEU A 60 9.11 0.46 -12.25
C LEU A 60 8.39 -0.57 -13.13
N ALA A 61 9.09 -1.14 -14.10
CA ALA A 61 8.46 -2.02 -15.08
C ALA A 61 7.16 -1.40 -15.65
N ILE A 62 7.22 -0.12 -16.03
CA ILE A 62 6.18 0.72 -16.64
C ILE A 62 5.21 1.30 -15.58
N THR A 63 4.47 0.46 -14.85
CA THR A 63 3.42 0.91 -13.92
C THR A 63 3.71 0.63 -12.46
N GLY A 64 4.79 -0.06 -12.14
CA GLY A 64 5.11 -0.47 -10.78
C GLY A 64 5.48 0.70 -9.89
N VAL A 65 5.14 0.58 -8.60
CA VAL A 65 5.45 1.56 -7.57
C VAL A 65 6.05 0.84 -6.38
N LYS A 66 7.12 1.41 -5.83
CA LYS A 66 7.78 0.88 -4.64
C LYS A 66 7.83 1.95 -3.57
N GLY A 67 7.14 1.75 -2.46
CA GLY A 67 7.21 2.62 -1.30
C GLY A 67 8.23 2.14 -0.29
N ASN A 68 8.86 3.07 0.42
CA ASN A 68 9.82 2.78 1.47
C ASN A 68 9.36 3.43 2.77
N LEU A 69 8.99 2.60 3.75
CA LEU A 69 8.61 3.07 5.07
C LEU A 69 9.73 2.74 6.05
N LYS A 70 10.35 3.78 6.62
CA LYS A 70 11.41 3.61 7.61
C LYS A 70 10.82 3.43 8.99
N GLY A 71 11.26 2.37 9.69
CA GLY A 71 11.00 2.19 11.11
C GLY A 71 12.10 2.83 11.95
N ARG A 72 12.12 2.51 13.24
CA ARG A 72 13.15 3.02 14.16
C ARG A 72 14.54 2.46 13.88
N LYS A 73 14.59 1.21 13.42
CA LYS A 73 15.84 0.51 13.10
C LYS A 73 15.81 0.10 11.65
N SER A 74 16.98 0.01 11.04
CA SER A 74 17.13 -0.35 9.63
C SER A 74 17.96 -1.61 9.42
N ASP A 75 18.19 -2.39 10.48
CA ASP A 75 18.95 -3.63 10.42
C ASP A 75 18.17 -4.79 9.79
N ILE A 76 16.83 -4.69 9.78
CA ILE A 76 15.97 -5.67 9.13
C ILE A 76 15.06 -4.93 8.14
N ARG A 77 14.91 -5.51 6.95
CA ARG A 77 14.02 -4.97 5.90
C ARG A 77 13.05 -6.05 5.46
N VAL A 78 11.76 -5.71 5.47
CA VAL A 78 10.68 -6.61 5.04
C VAL A 78 10.02 -6.00 3.81
N MET A 79 9.76 -6.80 2.79
CA MET A 79 9.03 -6.39 1.60
C MET A 79 7.68 -7.08 1.55
N VAL A 80 6.63 -6.30 1.32
CA VAL A 80 5.30 -6.80 1.03
C VAL A 80 4.99 -6.47 -0.42
N MET A 81 4.54 -7.45 -1.20
CA MET A 81 4.28 -7.28 -2.63
C MET A 81 2.81 -7.50 -2.92
N GLY A 82 2.22 -6.61 -3.71
CA GLY A 82 0.88 -6.74 -4.26
C GLY A 82 0.93 -6.61 -5.78
N GLU A 83 -0.11 -7.08 -6.44
CA GLU A 83 -0.26 -6.97 -7.89
C GLU A 83 -1.30 -5.90 -8.22
N LEU A 84 -1.10 -5.18 -9.33
CA LEU A 84 -1.98 -4.08 -9.75
C LEU A 84 -2.95 -4.50 -10.85
N ASP A 85 -2.66 -5.56 -11.60
CA ASP A 85 -3.54 -6.06 -12.65
C ASP A 85 -4.77 -6.77 -12.05
N ALA A 86 -5.89 -6.53 -12.66
CA ALA A 86 -7.15 -7.11 -12.20
C ALA A 86 -8.02 -7.56 -13.38
#